data_a3ec5d420cfc29490b063391e1884aa4
#
_entry.id   a3ec5d420cfc29490b063391e1884aa4
#
_cell.length_a   1.000
_cell.length_b   1.000
_cell.length_c   1.000
_cell.angle_alpha   90.00
_cell.angle_beta   90.00
_cell.angle_gamma   90.00
#
_symmetry.space_group_name_H-M   'P 1'
#
loop_
_entity.id
_entity.type
_entity.pdbx_description
1 polymer ?
#
loop_
_entity_poly.entity_id
_entity_poly.type
_entity_poly.pdbx_seq_one_letter_code
_entity_poly.pdbx_strand_id
1 'polypeptide(L)'
;AVSLIATLISVVLLSLFKVPFAIPLAVFVGIMDAIPSIGATLGGVAVGIVSLITLGPINAFIILILMVIYQQIENNFIIPKVMGNVVGVKPFYVMIGAVIMLILAGPLGAVVAVPIIVLIKILYEFYIDLQKIEAKGIVN
;
A
#
# COMPACT_ATOMS: atom_id res chain seq x y z
N ALA A 1 0.80 1.76 -9.40
CA ALA A 1 1.58 3.00 -9.49
C ALA A 1 2.39 3.24 -8.21
N VAL A 2 1.77 3.25 -7.03
CA VAL A 2 2.46 3.50 -5.73
C VAL A 2 3.55 2.46 -5.50
N SER A 3 3.25 1.18 -5.58
CA SER A 3 4.22 0.07 -5.39
C SER A 3 5.43 0.11 -6.35
N LEU A 4 5.26 0.66 -7.56
CA LEU A 4 6.38 0.90 -8.48
C LEU A 4 7.29 2.02 -7.96
N ILE A 5 6.72 3.07 -7.40
CA ILE A 5 7.48 4.16 -6.77
C ILE A 5 8.24 3.61 -5.57
N ALA A 6 7.57 2.82 -4.72
CA ALA A 6 8.19 2.14 -3.58
C ALA A 6 9.36 1.25 -4.01
N THR A 7 9.19 0.46 -5.08
CA THR A 7 10.27 -0.36 -5.64
C THR A 7 11.45 0.50 -6.09
N LEU A 8 11.21 1.55 -6.90
CA LEU A 8 12.27 2.39 -7.44
C LEU A 8 13.06 3.11 -6.34
N ILE A 9 12.36 3.68 -5.35
CA ILE A 9 13.00 4.34 -4.22
C ILE A 9 13.80 3.35 -3.39
N SER A 10 13.26 2.15 -3.15
CA SER A 10 13.97 1.09 -2.45
C SER A 10 15.22 0.63 -3.22
N VAL A 11 15.15 0.49 -4.56
CA VAL A 11 16.35 0.17 -5.37
C VAL A 11 17.42 1.22 -5.18
N VAL A 12 17.06 2.51 -5.28
CA VAL A 12 18.02 3.60 -5.11
C VAL A 12 18.62 3.59 -3.70
N LEU A 13 17.78 3.52 -2.68
CA LEU A 13 18.22 3.53 -1.28
C LEU A 13 19.16 2.37 -0.97
N LEU A 14 18.75 1.14 -1.29
CA LEU A 14 19.52 -0.06 -0.99
C LEU A 14 20.81 -0.13 -1.80
N SER A 15 20.82 0.39 -3.03
CA SER A 15 22.02 0.47 -3.87
C SER A 15 23.02 1.50 -3.34
N LEU A 16 22.55 2.65 -2.85
CA LEU A 16 23.42 3.67 -2.24
C LEU A 16 24.16 3.12 -1.01
N PHE A 17 23.49 2.32 -0.22
CA PHE A 17 24.10 1.65 0.95
C PHE A 17 24.84 0.37 0.59
N LYS A 18 24.89 -0.01 -0.70
CA LYS A 18 25.54 -1.25 -1.18
C LYS A 18 24.99 -2.50 -0.50
N VAL A 19 23.69 -2.52 -0.19
CA VAL A 19 23.01 -3.70 0.35
C VAL A 19 23.10 -4.83 -0.67
N PRO A 20 23.57 -6.04 -0.31
CA PRO A 20 23.53 -7.18 -1.21
C PRO A 20 22.09 -7.49 -1.63
N PHE A 21 21.93 -7.91 -2.89
CA PHE A 21 20.60 -8.22 -3.44
C PHE A 21 19.62 -7.02 -3.42
N ALA A 22 20.13 -5.79 -3.57
CA ALA A 22 19.32 -4.57 -3.53
C ALA A 22 18.09 -4.64 -4.47
N ILE A 23 18.25 -5.12 -5.71
CA ILE A 23 17.16 -5.21 -6.68
C ILE A 23 16.10 -6.24 -6.28
N PRO A 24 16.42 -7.52 -6.02
CA PRO A 24 15.43 -8.49 -5.54
C PRO A 24 14.73 -8.05 -4.26
N LEU A 25 15.46 -7.46 -3.33
CA LEU A 25 14.91 -6.98 -2.06
C LEU A 25 13.96 -5.79 -2.26
N ALA A 26 14.31 -4.86 -3.14
CA ALA A 26 13.44 -3.72 -3.50
C ALA A 26 12.17 -4.17 -4.24
N VAL A 27 12.28 -5.16 -5.12
CA VAL A 27 11.10 -5.77 -5.77
C VAL A 27 10.21 -6.43 -4.73
N PHE A 28 10.78 -7.15 -3.77
CA PHE A 28 10.02 -7.71 -2.66
C PHE A 28 9.29 -6.63 -1.86
N VAL A 29 9.97 -5.52 -1.52
CA VAL A 29 9.35 -4.37 -0.84
C VAL A 29 8.16 -3.84 -1.64
N GLY A 30 8.31 -3.63 -2.94
CA GLY A 30 7.23 -3.14 -3.80
C GLY A 30 6.05 -4.11 -3.94
N ILE A 31 6.31 -5.42 -3.95
CA ILE A 31 5.24 -6.43 -3.95
C ILE A 31 4.50 -6.42 -2.62
N MET A 32 5.22 -6.38 -1.51
CA MET A 32 4.62 -6.31 -0.18
C MET A 32 3.83 -5.01 0.01
N ASP A 33 4.33 -3.88 -0.49
CA ASP A 33 3.68 -2.58 -0.45
C ASP A 33 2.27 -2.56 -1.09
N ALA A 34 1.99 -3.48 -2.01
CA ALA A 34 0.66 -3.66 -2.56
C ALA A 34 -0.37 -4.13 -1.51
N ILE A 35 0.07 -4.64 -0.35
CA ILE A 35 -0.79 -5.05 0.76
C ILE A 35 -0.97 -3.86 1.72
N PRO A 36 -2.17 -3.26 1.81
CA PRO A 36 -2.39 -2.07 2.63
C PRO A 36 -2.00 -2.28 4.09
N SER A 37 -1.30 -1.32 4.67
CA SER A 37 -0.90 -1.24 6.09
C SER A 37 0.09 -2.29 6.58
N ILE A 38 0.11 -3.48 6.00
CA ILE A 38 0.98 -4.59 6.43
C ILE A 38 2.24 -4.65 5.55
N GLY A 39 2.09 -4.36 4.26
CA GLY A 39 3.13 -4.57 3.26
C GLY A 39 4.41 -3.78 3.53
N ALA A 40 4.27 -2.50 3.83
CA ALA A 40 5.40 -1.63 4.15
C ALA A 40 6.18 -2.13 5.38
N THR A 41 5.49 -2.65 6.40
CA THR A 41 6.12 -3.22 7.60
C THR A 41 6.88 -4.51 7.25
N LEU A 42 6.29 -5.42 6.48
CA LEU A 42 6.94 -6.66 6.05
C LEU A 42 8.17 -6.38 5.18
N GLY A 43 8.04 -5.43 4.23
CA GLY A 43 9.16 -4.97 3.42
C GLY A 43 10.29 -4.40 4.26
N GLY A 44 9.95 -3.53 5.21
CA GLY A 44 10.90 -2.93 6.15
C GLY A 44 11.62 -3.96 7.03
N VAL A 45 10.89 -4.95 7.55
CA VAL A 45 11.49 -6.05 8.35
C VAL A 45 12.48 -6.85 7.50
N ALA A 46 12.13 -7.22 6.27
CA ALA A 46 13.03 -7.95 5.38
C ALA A 46 14.31 -7.15 5.09
N VAL A 47 14.17 -5.86 4.75
CA VAL A 47 15.31 -4.96 4.53
C VAL A 47 16.15 -4.82 5.79
N GLY A 48 15.52 -4.67 6.96
CA GLY A 48 16.20 -4.55 8.24
C GLY A 48 17.05 -5.78 8.56
N ILE A 49 16.51 -6.98 8.40
CA ILE A 49 17.22 -8.24 8.64
C ILE A 49 18.41 -8.37 7.70
N VAL A 50 18.20 -8.19 6.39
CA VAL A 50 19.29 -8.31 5.40
C VAL A 50 20.39 -7.27 5.66
N SER A 51 20.02 -6.02 5.91
CA SER A 51 20.96 -4.94 6.20
C SER A 51 21.73 -5.19 7.51
N LEU A 52 21.05 -5.71 8.53
CA LEU A 52 21.68 -6.03 9.82
C LEU A 52 22.77 -7.10 9.67
N ILE A 53 22.47 -8.15 8.93
CA ILE A 53 23.40 -9.28 8.73
C ILE A 53 24.57 -8.87 7.84
N THR A 54 24.33 -8.03 6.82
CA THR A 54 25.34 -7.75 5.78
C THR A 54 26.17 -6.49 6.03
N LEU A 55 25.57 -5.45 6.64
CA LEU A 55 26.20 -4.13 6.82
C LEU A 55 26.40 -3.74 8.29
N GLY A 56 25.90 -4.58 9.20
CA GLY A 56 25.95 -4.32 10.64
C GLY A 56 24.88 -3.38 11.17
N PRO A 57 24.77 -3.23 12.51
CA PRO A 57 23.64 -2.60 13.16
C PRO A 57 23.47 -1.11 12.85
N ILE A 58 24.57 -0.37 12.71
CA ILE A 58 24.50 1.07 12.47
C ILE A 58 23.90 1.37 11.10
N ASN A 59 24.38 0.71 10.04
CA ASN A 59 23.87 0.91 8.69
C ASN A 59 22.43 0.40 8.57
N ALA A 60 22.09 -0.74 9.17
CA ALA A 60 20.73 -1.25 9.21
C ALA A 60 19.78 -0.25 9.86
N PHE A 61 20.17 0.36 10.97
CA PHE A 61 19.36 1.36 11.66
C PHE A 61 19.14 2.62 10.81
N ILE A 62 20.18 3.10 10.14
CA ILE A 62 20.07 4.26 9.23
C ILE A 62 19.12 3.94 8.06
N ILE A 63 19.26 2.78 7.45
CA ILE A 63 18.42 2.34 6.33
C ILE A 63 16.95 2.24 6.78
N LEU A 64 16.69 1.67 7.96
CA LEU A 64 15.33 1.58 8.50
C LEU A 64 14.71 2.95 8.78
N ILE A 65 15.48 3.89 9.34
CA ILE A 65 15.01 5.28 9.52
C ILE A 65 14.63 5.90 8.18
N LEU A 66 15.47 5.77 7.16
CA LEU A 66 15.20 6.32 5.84
C LEU A 66 13.98 5.67 5.18
N MET A 67 13.78 4.37 5.37
CA MET A 67 12.56 3.69 4.92
C MET A 67 11.32 4.18 5.65
N VAL A 68 11.40 4.41 6.96
CA VAL A 68 10.27 4.98 7.73
C VAL A 68 9.95 6.39 7.25
N ILE A 69 10.96 7.23 7.01
CA ILE A 69 10.76 8.58 6.47
C ILE A 69 10.08 8.49 5.09
N TYR A 70 10.58 7.61 4.22
CA TYR A 70 9.93 7.36 2.92
C TYR A 70 8.47 6.94 3.07
N GLN A 71 8.16 5.99 3.95
CA GLN A 71 6.79 5.55 4.23
C GLN A 71 5.88 6.68 4.71
N GLN A 72 6.40 7.61 5.54
CA GLN A 72 5.63 8.79 5.95
C GLN A 72 5.34 9.72 4.77
N ILE A 73 6.32 9.94 3.89
CA ILE A 73 6.12 10.73 2.66
C ILE A 73 5.11 10.03 1.74
N GLU A 74 5.22 8.73 1.57
CA GLU A 74 4.31 7.95 0.75
C GLU A 74 2.87 8.03 1.26
N ASN A 75 2.65 7.77 2.53
CA ASN A 75 1.32 7.77 3.15
C ASN A 75 0.66 9.16 3.14
N ASN A 76 1.43 10.22 3.37
CA ASN A 76 0.89 11.56 3.53
C ASN A 76 0.84 12.38 2.22
N PHE A 77 1.69 12.06 1.25
CA PHE A 77 1.82 12.86 0.01
C PHE A 77 1.62 12.04 -1.26
N ILE A 78 2.26 10.86 -1.38
CA ILE A 78 2.25 10.10 -2.63
C ILE A 78 0.89 9.43 -2.82
N ILE A 79 0.40 8.69 -1.82
CA ILE A 79 -0.89 7.98 -1.90
C ILE A 79 -2.04 8.95 -2.18
N PRO A 80 -2.22 10.06 -1.43
CA PRO A 80 -3.30 11.02 -1.72
C PRO A 80 -3.17 11.64 -3.12
N LYS A 81 -1.96 11.87 -3.59
CA LYS A 81 -1.71 12.50 -4.88
C LYS A 81 -1.91 11.55 -6.07
N VAL A 82 -1.57 10.29 -5.91
CA VAL A 82 -1.71 9.25 -6.94
C VAL A 82 -3.14 8.69 -7.00
N MET A 83 -3.74 8.48 -5.84
CA MET A 83 -5.11 7.94 -5.76
C MET A 83 -6.19 9.03 -5.82
N GLY A 84 -5.86 10.28 -5.56
CA GLY A 84 -6.80 11.40 -5.56
C GLY A 84 -7.95 11.20 -4.59
N ASN A 85 -9.02 11.99 -4.75
CA ASN A 85 -10.25 11.84 -3.98
C ASN A 85 -11.12 10.64 -4.46
N VAL A 86 -10.58 9.80 -5.33
CA VAL A 86 -11.33 8.70 -5.98
C VAL A 86 -11.71 7.61 -4.97
N VAL A 87 -10.93 7.45 -3.90
CA VAL A 87 -11.20 6.46 -2.88
C VAL A 87 -11.75 7.14 -1.62
N GLY A 88 -12.91 7.77 -1.68
CA GLY A 88 -13.59 8.31 -0.50
C GLY A 88 -13.96 7.25 0.55
N VAL A 89 -13.20 6.16 0.63
CA VAL A 89 -13.30 5.08 1.61
C VAL A 89 -12.35 5.37 2.76
N LYS A 90 -12.87 5.36 3.99
CA LYS A 90 -12.01 5.54 5.16
C LYS A 90 -10.98 4.41 5.21
N PRO A 91 -9.70 4.71 5.54
CA PRO A 91 -8.63 3.70 5.61
C PRO A 91 -8.96 2.46 6.45
N PHE A 92 -9.79 2.64 7.47
CA PHE A 92 -10.29 1.57 8.34
C PHE A 92 -11.03 0.47 7.57
N TYR A 93 -11.92 0.83 6.64
CA TYR A 93 -12.65 -0.17 5.84
C TYR A 93 -11.73 -0.90 4.85
N VAL A 94 -10.72 -0.19 4.33
CA VAL A 94 -9.72 -0.79 3.46
C VAL A 94 -8.89 -1.83 4.23
N MET A 95 -8.49 -1.51 5.45
CA MET A 95 -7.72 -2.41 6.30
C MET A 95 -8.53 -3.67 6.66
N ILE A 96 -9.79 -3.52 7.10
CA ILE A 96 -10.65 -4.65 7.42
C ILE A 96 -10.88 -5.52 6.18
N GLY A 97 -11.20 -4.91 5.04
CA GLY A 97 -11.39 -5.64 3.79
C GLY A 97 -10.14 -6.38 3.33
N ALA A 98 -8.95 -5.77 3.50
CA ALA A 98 -7.69 -6.43 3.19
C ALA A 98 -7.44 -7.65 4.07
N VAL A 99 -7.74 -7.57 5.38
CA VAL A 99 -7.62 -8.70 6.31
C VAL A 99 -8.61 -9.82 5.95
N ILE A 100 -9.87 -9.48 5.68
CA ILE A 100 -10.88 -10.47 5.27
C ILE A 100 -10.44 -11.17 3.97
N MET A 101 -10.03 -10.41 2.96
CA MET A 101 -9.60 -10.97 1.69
C MET A 101 -8.30 -11.76 1.79
N LEU A 102 -7.40 -11.39 2.71
CA LEU A 102 -6.21 -12.16 3.03
C LEU A 102 -6.57 -13.55 3.58
N ILE A 103 -7.57 -13.62 4.47
CA ILE A 103 -8.04 -14.89 5.05
C ILE A 103 -8.74 -15.75 4.00
N LEU A 104 -9.55 -15.15 3.12
CA LEU A 104 -10.36 -15.86 2.13
C LEU A 104 -9.57 -16.33 0.91
N ALA A 105 -8.63 -15.52 0.42
CA ALA A 105 -7.94 -15.74 -0.85
C ALA A 105 -6.40 -15.56 -0.75
N GLY A 106 -5.87 -15.56 0.48
CA GLY A 106 -4.43 -15.41 0.71
C GLY A 106 -3.88 -14.04 0.32
N PRO A 107 -2.55 -13.93 0.09
CA PRO A 107 -1.90 -12.67 -0.25
C PRO A 107 -2.47 -11.98 -1.49
N LEU A 108 -2.89 -12.74 -2.50
CA LEU A 108 -3.54 -12.20 -3.69
C LEU A 108 -4.89 -11.55 -3.35
N GLY A 109 -5.63 -12.14 -2.41
CA GLY A 109 -6.88 -11.55 -1.91
C GLY A 109 -6.65 -10.18 -1.29
N ALA A 110 -5.62 -10.02 -0.46
CA ALA A 110 -5.30 -8.73 0.15
C ALA A 110 -4.97 -7.64 -0.91
N VAL A 111 -4.28 -8.00 -1.99
CA VAL A 111 -3.98 -7.06 -3.09
C VAL A 111 -5.24 -6.60 -3.83
N VAL A 112 -6.20 -7.52 -4.08
CA VAL A 112 -7.43 -7.18 -4.78
C VAL A 112 -8.52 -6.59 -3.87
N ALA A 113 -8.30 -6.55 -2.56
CA ALA A 113 -9.26 -6.02 -1.60
C ALA A 113 -9.63 -4.55 -1.90
N VAL A 114 -8.64 -3.70 -2.22
CA VAL A 114 -8.87 -2.28 -2.50
C VAL A 114 -9.80 -2.08 -3.71
N PRO A 115 -9.53 -2.67 -4.89
CA PRO A 115 -10.46 -2.59 -6.02
C PRO A 115 -11.87 -3.07 -5.69
N ILE A 116 -12.00 -4.16 -4.94
CA ILE A 116 -13.31 -4.72 -4.56
C ILE A 116 -14.06 -3.74 -3.64
N ILE A 117 -13.41 -3.18 -2.63
CA ILE A 117 -14.03 -2.23 -1.70
C ILE A 117 -14.48 -0.98 -2.45
N VAL A 118 -13.65 -0.46 -3.36
CA VAL A 118 -13.99 0.70 -4.20
C VAL A 118 -15.19 0.39 -5.08
N LEU A 119 -15.24 -0.78 -5.71
CA LEU A 119 -16.38 -1.22 -6.52
C LEU A 119 -17.67 -1.29 -5.70
N ILE A 120 -17.62 -1.92 -4.52
CA ILE A 120 -18.77 -2.01 -3.61
C ILE A 120 -19.26 -0.61 -3.23
N LYS A 121 -18.34 0.32 -2.92
CA LYS A 121 -18.70 1.70 -2.59
C LYS A 121 -19.39 2.40 -3.75
N ILE A 122 -18.84 2.33 -4.96
CA ILE A 122 -19.43 2.95 -6.16
C ILE A 122 -20.84 2.41 -6.41
N LEU A 123 -21.03 1.09 -6.31
CA LEU A 123 -22.36 0.47 -6.48
C LEU A 123 -23.34 0.94 -5.40
N TYR A 124 -22.88 1.05 -4.16
CA TYR A 124 -23.70 1.53 -3.04
C TYR A 124 -24.10 3.01 -3.22
N GLU A 125 -23.17 3.89 -3.61
CA GLU A 125 -23.44 5.30 -3.88
C GLU A 125 -24.42 5.45 -5.06
N PHE A 126 -24.20 4.69 -6.13
CA PHE A 126 -25.10 4.66 -7.29
C PHE A 126 -26.53 4.23 -6.90
N TYR A 127 -26.66 3.19 -6.09
CA TYR A 127 -27.96 2.73 -5.60
C TYR A 127 -28.67 3.79 -4.76
N ILE A 128 -27.96 4.46 -3.86
CA ILE A 128 -28.54 5.56 -3.07
C ILE A 128 -28.95 6.73 -3.93
N ASP A 129 -28.16 7.09 -4.93
CA ASP A 129 -28.48 8.20 -5.82
C ASP A 129 -29.70 7.88 -6.70
N LEU A 130 -29.88 6.65 -7.15
CA LEU A 130 -31.11 6.20 -7.82
C LEU A 130 -32.33 6.38 -6.92
N GLN A 131 -32.27 5.93 -5.66
CA GLN A 131 -33.38 6.11 -4.72
C GLN A 131 -33.72 7.58 -4.47
N LYS A 132 -32.73 8.47 -4.42
CA LYS A 132 -32.95 9.91 -4.26
C LYS A 132 -33.64 10.52 -5.49
N ILE A 133 -33.34 10.04 -6.69
CA ILE A 133 -33.95 10.50 -7.95
C ILE A 133 -35.38 10.03 -8.00
N GLU A 134 -35.68 8.78 -7.66
CA GLU A 134 -37.06 8.25 -7.57
C GLU A 134 -37.87 9.01 -6.52
N ALA A 135 -37.30 9.25 -5.33
CA ALA A 135 -37.96 9.99 -4.27
C ALA A 135 -38.27 11.46 -4.63
N LYS A 136 -37.51 12.05 -5.55
CA LYS A 136 -37.76 13.42 -6.05
C LYS A 136 -38.75 13.49 -7.21
N GLY A 137 -39.33 12.36 -7.65
CA GLY A 137 -40.31 12.31 -8.71
C GLY A 137 -39.80 12.78 -10.08
N ILE A 138 -38.50 12.68 -10.36
CA ILE A 138 -37.90 13.16 -11.61
C ILE A 138 -37.95 12.08 -12.72
N VAL A 139 -38.32 10.85 -12.35
CA VAL A 139 -38.49 9.75 -13.31
C VAL A 139 -39.98 9.37 -13.30
N ASN A 140 -40.74 9.87 -14.23
CA ASN A 140 -42.03 9.35 -14.71
C ASN A 140 -41.84 8.84 -16.12
#